data_30d9ca8d82422c2ff37b7e5ed7008c42
#
_entry.id   30d9ca8d82422c2ff37b7e5ed7008c42
#
_cell.length_a   1.000
_cell.length_b   1.000
_cell.length_c   1.000
_cell.angle_alpha   90.00
_cell.angle_beta   90.00
_cell.angle_gamma   90.00
#
_symmetry.space_group_name_H-M   'P 1'
#
loop_
_entity.id
_entity.type
_entity.pdbx_description
1 polymer ?
#
loop_
_entity_poly.entity_id
_entity_poly.type
_entity_poly.pdbx_seq_one_letter_code
_entity_poly.pdbx_strand_id
1 'polypeptide(L)'
;MALTTRRNMSILGIAAVSMLGLAACSTDSSDTSSESSESGMASESSMSPSASESMSPDATATESMADPAANLVGGACADYAAMVPEGAGSVQGMALDPVVTAASNNPMLTTLAAAVSGQLNPDVNLVDTLNGSEFTIFAPTDDAFAKLDPATLEALKTDPDLLSSILTYHVVPGQMTPDELSGMYATVNGAEVDVTGSGDAMMVNDSTVVCGGVMTENATVYMIDTVLMPPM
;
A
#
# COMPACT_ATOMS: atom_id res chain seq x y z
N MET A 1 -21.57 17.34 51.75
CA MET A 1 -20.88 16.37 52.61
C MET A 1 -20.01 15.48 51.76
N ALA A 2 -18.85 15.66 51.99
CA ALA A 2 -17.58 14.89 52.11
C ALA A 2 -16.86 14.61 50.80
N LEU A 3 -15.80 15.40 50.63
CA LEU A 3 -14.61 15.15 49.82
C LEU A 3 -13.95 13.84 50.24
N THR A 4 -13.45 13.10 49.26
CA THR A 4 -12.30 12.20 49.52
C THR A 4 -11.31 12.30 48.39
N THR A 5 -10.34 13.15 48.57
CA THR A 5 -9.06 13.24 47.87
C THR A 5 -8.22 12.01 48.24
N ARG A 6 -7.73 11.24 47.23
CA ARG A 6 -6.60 10.36 47.42
C ARG A 6 -5.51 10.68 46.43
N ARG A 7 -4.49 11.36 46.91
CA ARG A 7 -3.12 11.47 46.38
C ARG A 7 -2.38 10.17 46.67
N ASN A 8 -1.69 9.64 45.72
CA ASN A 8 -0.45 8.84 45.89
C ASN A 8 0.38 9.15 44.66
N MET A 9 1.38 9.92 44.71
CA MET A 9 2.75 9.88 45.21
C MET A 9 3.62 8.73 44.62
N SER A 10 4.44 9.17 43.67
CA SER A 10 5.86 8.93 43.44
C SER A 10 6.43 7.49 43.64
N ILE A 11 7.09 6.99 42.60
CA ILE A 11 8.40 6.36 42.77
C ILE A 11 9.27 6.69 41.54
N LEU A 12 10.37 7.41 41.80
CA LEU A 12 11.57 7.52 40.96
C LEU A 12 12.26 6.17 40.86
N GLY A 13 12.70 5.80 39.67
CA GLY A 13 13.63 4.71 39.48
C GLY A 13 14.59 5.03 38.31
N ILE A 14 15.75 5.60 38.66
CA ILE A 14 16.91 5.81 37.80
C ILE A 14 17.67 4.50 37.72
N ALA A 15 17.95 4.00 36.51
CA ALA A 15 19.07 3.07 36.31
C ALA A 15 19.66 3.32 34.92
N ALA A 16 20.79 4.01 34.93
CA ALA A 16 21.72 4.12 33.81
C ALA A 16 22.59 2.85 33.78
N VAL A 17 22.71 2.24 32.63
CA VAL A 17 23.85 1.35 32.33
C VAL A 17 24.35 1.65 30.92
N SER A 18 25.52 2.26 30.92
CA SER A 18 26.42 2.42 29.77
C SER A 18 27.10 1.09 29.47
N MET A 19 27.20 0.67 28.24
CA MET A 19 28.33 -0.17 27.78
C MET A 19 28.70 0.19 26.35
N LEU A 20 29.89 0.79 26.25
CA LEU A 20 30.69 0.91 25.04
C LEU A 20 31.17 -0.46 24.58
N GLY A 21 31.17 -0.69 23.30
CA GLY A 21 31.86 -1.81 22.67
C GLY A 21 32.28 -1.42 21.25
N LEU A 22 33.46 -0.80 21.13
CA LEU A 22 34.22 -0.71 19.87
C LEU A 22 34.84 -2.09 19.58
N ALA A 23 34.74 -2.56 18.36
CA ALA A 23 35.71 -3.46 17.77
C ALA A 23 35.85 -3.17 16.29
N ALA A 24 36.94 -2.51 15.95
CA ALA A 24 37.53 -2.38 14.64
C ALA A 24 38.48 -3.55 14.39
N CYS A 25 38.51 -4.05 13.15
CA CYS A 25 39.65 -4.74 12.50
C CYS A 25 39.25 -4.77 11.01
N SER A 26 39.84 -3.96 10.10
CA SER A 26 41.25 -3.92 9.69
C SER A 26 41.66 -5.04 8.75
N THR A 27 41.82 -4.61 7.47
CA THR A 27 42.86 -4.98 6.52
C THR A 27 43.07 -6.46 6.18
N ASP A 28 43.09 -6.80 4.91
CA ASP A 28 44.39 -6.97 4.23
C ASP A 28 44.23 -7.10 2.70
N SER A 29 45.17 -6.49 2.05
CA SER A 29 45.48 -6.47 0.63
C SER A 29 46.16 -7.77 0.19
N SER A 30 46.01 -8.13 -1.07
CA SER A 30 47.04 -8.75 -1.93
C SER A 30 46.40 -8.95 -3.32
N ASP A 31 46.64 -8.13 -4.29
CA ASP A 31 47.79 -8.02 -5.19
C ASP A 31 48.34 -9.38 -5.67
N THR A 32 48.10 -9.72 -6.91
CA THR A 32 49.08 -10.38 -7.77
C THR A 32 48.67 -10.25 -9.23
N SER A 33 49.48 -9.51 -9.93
CA SER A 33 49.65 -9.41 -11.35
C SER A 33 50.15 -10.74 -11.95
N SER A 34 49.87 -10.98 -13.21
CA SER A 34 50.70 -11.57 -14.29
C SER A 34 49.84 -11.65 -15.52
N GLU A 35 50.01 -10.84 -16.47
CA GLU A 35 50.94 -10.77 -17.61
C GLU A 35 51.05 -12.03 -18.48
N SER A 36 50.88 -11.72 -19.73
CA SER A 36 51.56 -12.19 -20.97
C SER A 36 50.71 -13.06 -21.87
N SER A 37 50.49 -12.57 -22.99
CA SER A 37 51.17 -12.54 -24.28
C SER A 37 50.48 -13.34 -25.34
N GLU A 38 50.26 -12.64 -26.42
CA GLU A 38 50.63 -12.74 -27.83
C GLU A 38 49.93 -13.76 -28.69
N SER A 39 49.37 -13.20 -29.70
CA SER A 39 49.81 -13.21 -31.14
C SER A 39 49.20 -14.28 -32.01
N GLY A 40 48.72 -13.88 -33.16
CA GLY A 40 48.48 -14.71 -34.32
C GLY A 40 47.31 -14.23 -35.17
N MET A 41 47.55 -13.24 -35.98
CA MET A 41 47.57 -13.13 -37.44
C MET A 41 46.41 -13.83 -38.22
N ALA A 42 45.60 -12.95 -38.79
CA ALA A 42 45.40 -12.74 -40.25
C ALA A 42 44.83 -13.89 -41.08
N SER A 43 43.72 -13.64 -41.69
CA SER A 43 43.57 -13.66 -43.15
C SER A 43 42.21 -13.19 -43.60
N GLU A 44 42.31 -12.27 -44.50
CA GLU A 44 41.34 -11.72 -45.43
C GLU A 44 40.52 -12.79 -46.18
N SER A 45 39.30 -12.44 -46.50
CA SER A 45 38.77 -12.34 -47.87
C SER A 45 37.24 -12.26 -47.81
N SER A 46 36.74 -11.07 -48.10
CA SER A 46 36.08 -10.67 -49.33
C SER A 46 34.76 -11.36 -49.68
N MET A 47 33.82 -10.47 -49.84
CA MET A 47 32.67 -10.42 -50.77
C MET A 47 31.29 -10.32 -50.15
N SER A 48 30.77 -9.09 -50.15
CA SER A 48 29.38 -8.73 -50.32
C SER A 48 28.81 -9.28 -51.64
N PRO A 49 27.50 -9.51 -51.83
CA PRO A 49 26.49 -8.45 -51.64
C PRO A 49 25.09 -8.90 -51.16
N SER A 50 24.43 -7.91 -50.63
CA SER A 50 23.00 -7.59 -50.85
C SER A 50 21.94 -8.69 -50.70
N ALA A 51 21.23 -8.61 -49.61
CA ALA A 51 19.78 -8.82 -49.62
C ALA A 51 19.17 -7.86 -48.59
N SER A 52 18.40 -6.92 -49.11
CA SER A 52 17.42 -6.13 -48.37
C SER A 52 16.43 -7.09 -47.71
N GLU A 53 16.57 -7.29 -46.42
CA GLU A 53 15.48 -7.82 -45.60
C GLU A 53 15.03 -6.75 -44.62
N SER A 54 13.80 -6.43 -44.87
CA SER A 54 12.89 -5.65 -44.05
C SER A 54 13.20 -5.82 -42.56
N MET A 55 13.74 -4.78 -41.94
CA MET A 55 13.75 -4.65 -40.48
C MET A 55 12.31 -4.47 -40.06
N SER A 56 11.68 -5.55 -39.62
CA SER A 56 10.65 -5.48 -38.62
C SER A 56 11.23 -4.76 -37.41
N PRO A 57 10.59 -3.75 -36.86
CA PRO A 57 11.01 -3.21 -35.56
C PRO A 57 10.89 -4.36 -34.56
N ASP A 58 12.04 -4.74 -34.03
CA ASP A 58 12.18 -5.56 -32.85
C ASP A 58 11.18 -5.05 -31.82
N ALA A 59 10.21 -5.86 -31.51
CA ALA A 59 9.32 -5.61 -30.41
C ALA A 59 10.20 -5.62 -29.18
N THR A 60 10.59 -4.44 -28.74
CA THR A 60 11.03 -4.20 -27.37
C THR A 60 10.10 -5.00 -26.47
N ALA A 61 10.65 -5.98 -25.77
CA ALA A 61 9.96 -6.67 -24.71
C ALA A 61 9.50 -5.61 -23.73
N THR A 62 8.29 -5.10 -23.94
CA THR A 62 7.52 -4.46 -22.91
C THR A 62 7.32 -5.55 -21.89
N GLU A 63 8.00 -5.46 -20.75
CA GLU A 63 7.62 -6.21 -19.57
C GLU A 63 6.12 -6.03 -19.50
N SER A 64 5.40 -7.12 -19.60
CA SER A 64 3.95 -7.18 -19.52
C SER A 64 3.62 -6.68 -18.11
N MET A 65 3.40 -5.37 -17.97
CA MET A 65 2.69 -4.86 -16.81
C MET A 65 1.35 -5.56 -16.85
N ALA A 66 1.12 -6.42 -15.86
CA ALA A 66 -0.17 -7.09 -15.70
C ALA A 66 -1.24 -6.03 -15.84
N ASP A 67 -2.25 -6.29 -16.66
CA ASP A 67 -3.35 -5.34 -16.87
C ASP A 67 -3.94 -4.99 -15.49
N PRO A 68 -3.87 -3.74 -15.03
CA PRO A 68 -4.36 -3.36 -13.70
C PRO A 68 -5.85 -3.67 -13.50
N ALA A 69 -6.58 -3.85 -14.60
CA ALA A 69 -7.99 -4.22 -14.58
C ALA A 69 -8.23 -5.74 -14.51
N ALA A 70 -7.20 -6.57 -14.69
CA ALA A 70 -7.35 -8.03 -14.72
C ALA A 70 -7.79 -8.62 -13.37
N ASN A 71 -7.45 -7.95 -12.28
CA ASN A 71 -7.70 -8.40 -10.91
C ASN A 71 -8.92 -7.71 -10.26
N LEU A 72 -9.72 -6.99 -11.02
CA LEU A 72 -10.86 -6.28 -10.46
C LEU A 72 -11.95 -7.26 -9.98
N VAL A 73 -12.43 -7.02 -8.76
CA VAL A 73 -13.52 -7.74 -8.11
C VAL A 73 -14.51 -6.75 -7.50
N GLY A 74 -15.76 -7.16 -7.42
CA GLY A 74 -16.83 -6.30 -6.90
C GLY A 74 -17.74 -5.77 -8.00
N GLY A 75 -19.04 -5.81 -7.76
CA GLY A 75 -20.08 -5.53 -8.77
C GLY A 75 -20.08 -4.08 -9.28
N ALA A 76 -19.48 -3.13 -8.56
CA ALA A 76 -19.46 -1.72 -8.95
C ALA A 76 -18.18 -1.31 -9.71
N CYS A 77 -17.23 -2.23 -9.98
CA CYS A 77 -16.02 -1.88 -10.72
C CYS A 77 -16.31 -1.39 -12.15
N ALA A 78 -17.30 -1.98 -12.82
CA ALA A 78 -17.71 -1.53 -14.15
C ALA A 78 -18.28 -0.11 -14.13
N ASP A 79 -19.08 0.21 -13.12
CA ASP A 79 -19.65 1.54 -12.93
C ASP A 79 -18.56 2.56 -12.60
N TYR A 80 -17.60 2.17 -11.75
CA TYR A 80 -16.43 2.99 -11.44
C TYR A 80 -15.58 3.29 -12.68
N ALA A 81 -15.26 2.26 -13.48
CA ALA A 81 -14.49 2.43 -14.71
C ALA A 81 -15.24 3.30 -15.75
N ALA A 82 -16.57 3.24 -15.79
CA ALA A 82 -17.39 4.10 -16.63
C ALA A 82 -17.43 5.56 -16.12
N MET A 83 -17.38 5.75 -14.81
CA MET A 83 -17.37 7.07 -14.14
C MET A 83 -16.02 7.78 -14.29
N VAL A 84 -14.92 7.02 -14.20
CA VAL A 84 -13.55 7.52 -14.27
C VAL A 84 -12.74 6.71 -15.30
N PRO A 85 -13.04 6.89 -16.60
CA PRO A 85 -12.42 6.08 -17.66
C PRO A 85 -10.96 6.40 -17.87
N GLU A 86 -10.52 7.62 -17.55
CA GLU A 86 -9.16 8.11 -17.78
C GLU A 86 -8.71 9.05 -16.66
N GLY A 87 -7.39 9.28 -16.58
CA GLY A 87 -6.78 10.18 -15.61
C GLY A 87 -6.24 9.46 -14.38
N ALA A 88 -5.64 10.22 -13.46
CA ALA A 88 -4.96 9.69 -12.27
C ALA A 88 -5.88 8.90 -11.31
N GLY A 89 -7.19 9.21 -11.33
CA GLY A 89 -8.19 8.47 -10.53
C GLY A 89 -8.73 7.21 -11.22
N SER A 90 -8.42 6.96 -12.49
CA SER A 90 -8.82 5.72 -13.16
C SER A 90 -8.06 4.50 -12.62
N VAL A 91 -8.55 3.30 -12.85
CA VAL A 91 -7.87 2.06 -12.43
C VAL A 91 -6.43 2.01 -12.95
N GLN A 92 -6.23 2.40 -14.20
CA GLN A 92 -4.90 2.46 -14.82
C GLN A 92 -4.03 3.59 -14.27
N GLY A 93 -4.63 4.76 -14.00
CA GLY A 93 -3.92 5.91 -13.42
C GLY A 93 -3.46 5.63 -11.99
N MET A 94 -4.30 5.01 -11.18
CA MET A 94 -3.96 4.65 -9.80
C MET A 94 -2.81 3.64 -9.71
N ALA A 95 -2.63 2.77 -10.72
CA ALA A 95 -1.54 1.79 -10.75
C ALA A 95 -0.15 2.43 -10.85
N LEU A 96 -0.06 3.68 -11.25
CA LEU A 96 1.20 4.42 -11.43
C LEU A 96 1.59 5.26 -10.22
N ASP A 97 0.72 5.38 -9.23
CA ASP A 97 0.88 6.25 -8.08
C ASP A 97 0.98 5.42 -6.76
N PRO A 98 1.72 5.92 -5.75
CA PRO A 98 1.60 5.42 -4.39
C PRO A 98 0.17 5.51 -3.88
N VAL A 99 -0.23 4.60 -2.99
CA VAL A 99 -1.62 4.42 -2.60
C VAL A 99 -2.31 5.68 -2.07
N VAL A 100 -1.61 6.53 -1.31
CA VAL A 100 -2.20 7.77 -0.78
C VAL A 100 -2.48 8.78 -1.91
N THR A 101 -1.59 8.86 -2.89
CA THR A 101 -1.79 9.69 -4.08
C THR A 101 -2.95 9.15 -4.93
N ALA A 102 -2.98 7.85 -5.17
CA ALA A 102 -4.05 7.16 -5.87
C ALA A 102 -5.41 7.40 -5.19
N ALA A 103 -5.48 7.25 -3.86
CA ALA A 103 -6.70 7.53 -3.09
C ALA A 103 -7.13 9.00 -3.18
N SER A 104 -6.18 9.93 -3.19
CA SER A 104 -6.47 11.37 -3.32
C SER A 104 -7.02 11.75 -4.69
N ASN A 105 -6.66 11.00 -5.72
CA ASN A 105 -7.15 11.19 -7.09
C ASN A 105 -8.49 10.46 -7.34
N ASN A 106 -8.91 9.60 -6.42
CA ASN A 106 -10.13 8.81 -6.54
C ASN A 106 -11.35 9.60 -6.01
N PRO A 107 -12.36 9.89 -6.84
CA PRO A 107 -13.51 10.69 -6.44
C PRO A 107 -14.43 10.03 -5.40
N MET A 108 -14.28 8.73 -5.15
CA MET A 108 -15.07 8.00 -4.16
C MET A 108 -14.37 7.87 -2.79
N LEU A 109 -13.11 8.31 -2.67
CA LEU A 109 -12.27 8.14 -1.48
C LEU A 109 -11.82 9.48 -0.88
N THR A 110 -12.55 10.57 -1.13
CA THR A 110 -12.15 11.92 -0.71
C THR A 110 -12.07 12.06 0.81
N THR A 111 -13.01 11.47 1.53
CA THR A 111 -13.03 11.45 3.00
C THR A 111 -11.89 10.62 3.57
N LEU A 112 -11.61 9.45 3.00
CA LEU A 112 -10.48 8.62 3.40
C LEU A 112 -9.15 9.33 3.16
N ALA A 113 -8.95 9.91 1.97
CA ALA A 113 -7.75 10.69 1.64
C ALA A 113 -7.53 11.84 2.63
N ALA A 114 -8.60 12.55 3.01
CA ALA A 114 -8.55 13.58 4.03
C ALA A 114 -8.18 13.03 5.42
N ALA A 115 -8.68 11.84 5.77
CA ALA A 115 -8.40 11.20 7.05
C ALA A 115 -6.93 10.77 7.19
N VAL A 116 -6.36 10.17 6.14
CA VAL A 116 -4.96 9.67 6.18
C VAL A 116 -3.92 10.79 6.02
N SER A 117 -4.29 11.91 5.40
CA SER A 117 -3.39 13.05 5.14
C SER A 117 -3.40 14.14 6.22
N GLY A 118 -4.14 13.93 7.31
CA GLY A 118 -4.23 14.93 8.39
C GLY A 118 -5.18 16.09 8.11
N GLN A 119 -5.97 16.03 7.05
CA GLN A 119 -6.95 17.08 6.75
C GLN A 119 -8.23 16.94 7.58
N LEU A 120 -8.59 15.71 7.96
CA LEU A 120 -9.73 15.45 8.84
C LEU A 120 -9.37 15.70 10.30
N ASN A 121 -8.19 15.23 10.73
CA ASN A 121 -7.62 15.43 12.06
C ASN A 121 -6.11 15.70 11.90
N PRO A 122 -5.62 16.91 12.24
CA PRO A 122 -4.23 17.30 11.98
C PRO A 122 -3.19 16.52 12.81
N ASP A 123 -3.62 15.83 13.87
CA ASP A 123 -2.74 15.02 14.70
C ASP A 123 -2.52 13.61 14.12
N VAL A 124 -3.26 13.26 13.05
CA VAL A 124 -3.17 11.96 12.36
C VAL A 124 -2.65 12.14 10.94
N ASN A 125 -1.45 11.66 10.67
CA ASN A 125 -0.88 11.63 9.33
C ASN A 125 -0.22 10.26 9.11
N LEU A 126 -0.78 9.47 8.21
CA LEU A 126 -0.32 8.11 7.88
C LEU A 126 0.31 8.04 6.48
N VAL A 127 0.52 9.17 5.81
CA VAL A 127 1.04 9.22 4.43
C VAL A 127 2.37 8.46 4.31
N ASP A 128 3.35 8.79 5.15
CA ASP A 128 4.67 8.16 5.11
C ASP A 128 4.60 6.68 5.49
N THR A 129 3.72 6.32 6.42
CA THR A 129 3.52 4.93 6.84
C THR A 129 2.93 4.09 5.71
N LEU A 130 1.89 4.59 5.06
CA LEU A 130 1.19 3.88 3.99
C LEU A 130 1.98 3.82 2.69
N ASN A 131 2.87 4.78 2.43
CA ASN A 131 3.74 4.76 1.26
C ASN A 131 5.07 4.01 1.51
N GLY A 132 5.37 3.66 2.76
CA GLY A 132 6.67 3.08 3.14
C GLY A 132 6.80 1.57 2.99
N SER A 133 5.71 0.85 2.74
CA SER A 133 5.69 -0.62 2.62
C SER A 133 4.56 -1.09 1.71
N GLU A 134 4.54 -2.37 1.42
CA GLU A 134 3.45 -3.00 0.67
C GLU A 134 2.27 -3.31 1.58
N PHE A 135 1.07 -2.96 1.12
CA PHE A 135 -0.16 -3.15 1.89
C PHE A 135 -1.35 -3.62 1.04
N THR A 136 -2.30 -4.25 1.71
CA THR A 136 -3.66 -4.42 1.23
C THR A 136 -4.56 -3.49 2.03
N ILE A 137 -5.27 -2.60 1.36
CA ILE A 137 -6.05 -1.54 2.00
C ILE A 137 -7.53 -1.71 1.70
N PHE A 138 -8.32 -1.86 2.75
CA PHE A 138 -9.78 -1.80 2.68
C PHE A 138 -10.22 -0.34 2.79
N ALA A 139 -10.51 0.28 1.65
CA ALA A 139 -10.78 1.71 1.53
C ALA A 139 -12.28 1.99 1.62
N PRO A 140 -12.79 2.49 2.75
CA PRO A 140 -14.20 2.89 2.83
C PRO A 140 -14.48 4.06 1.90
N THR A 141 -15.54 3.94 1.11
CA THR A 141 -16.01 4.99 0.20
C THR A 141 -16.63 6.16 0.98
N ASP A 142 -16.82 7.31 0.33
CA ASP A 142 -17.51 8.45 0.92
C ASP A 142 -18.94 8.07 1.37
N ASP A 143 -19.61 7.17 0.64
CA ASP A 143 -20.90 6.60 1.03
C ASP A 143 -20.81 5.74 2.31
N ALA A 144 -19.68 5.03 2.51
CA ALA A 144 -19.43 4.28 3.73
C ALA A 144 -19.31 5.21 4.95
N PHE A 145 -18.61 6.32 4.81
CA PHE A 145 -18.55 7.36 5.85
C PHE A 145 -19.90 8.01 6.12
N ALA A 146 -20.73 8.18 5.09
CA ALA A 146 -22.08 8.74 5.25
C ALA A 146 -23.04 7.82 6.04
N LYS A 147 -22.73 6.52 6.12
CA LYS A 147 -23.47 5.56 6.96
C LYS A 147 -23.10 5.62 8.44
N LEU A 148 -21.96 6.26 8.78
CA LEU A 148 -21.55 6.39 10.18
C LEU A 148 -22.48 7.32 10.96
N ASP A 149 -22.64 7.00 12.23
CA ASP A 149 -23.36 7.88 13.16
C ASP A 149 -22.67 9.25 13.23
N PRO A 150 -23.40 10.36 13.18
CA PRO A 150 -22.82 11.72 13.31
C PRO A 150 -21.93 11.90 14.53
N ALA A 151 -22.24 11.25 15.66
CA ALA A 151 -21.42 11.30 16.86
C ALA A 151 -20.05 10.61 16.64
N THR A 152 -20.03 9.49 15.90
CA THR A 152 -18.79 8.80 15.53
C THR A 152 -17.95 9.66 14.58
N LEU A 153 -18.57 10.30 13.57
CA LEU A 153 -17.84 11.22 12.68
C LEU A 153 -17.20 12.40 13.42
N GLU A 154 -17.91 12.98 14.40
CA GLU A 154 -17.33 14.05 15.23
C GLU A 154 -16.20 13.52 16.14
N ALA A 155 -16.32 12.30 16.66
CA ALA A 155 -15.25 11.66 17.42
C ALA A 155 -14.00 11.46 16.55
N LEU A 156 -14.13 11.00 15.29
CA LEU A 156 -13.00 10.85 14.37
C LEU A 156 -12.25 12.15 14.08
N LYS A 157 -12.95 13.29 14.11
CA LYS A 157 -12.33 14.60 13.91
C LYS A 157 -11.57 15.10 15.14
N THR A 158 -11.91 14.62 16.32
CA THR A 158 -11.43 15.17 17.61
C THR A 158 -10.55 14.20 18.39
N ASP A 159 -10.66 12.90 18.12
CA ASP A 159 -9.91 11.84 18.80
C ASP A 159 -8.91 11.20 17.82
N PRO A 160 -7.61 11.55 17.90
CA PRO A 160 -6.58 11.02 17.02
C PRO A 160 -6.30 9.53 17.26
N ASP A 161 -6.46 9.04 18.50
CA ASP A 161 -6.22 7.65 18.83
C ASP A 161 -7.29 6.74 18.21
N LEU A 162 -8.55 7.17 18.29
CA LEU A 162 -9.66 6.48 17.65
C LEU A 162 -9.50 6.46 16.13
N LEU A 163 -9.20 7.61 15.52
CA LEU A 163 -9.01 7.70 14.07
C LEU A 163 -7.84 6.83 13.60
N SER A 164 -6.70 6.90 14.26
CA SER A 164 -5.52 6.07 13.94
C SER A 164 -5.82 4.59 14.10
N SER A 165 -6.54 4.20 15.16
CA SER A 165 -6.94 2.82 15.41
C SER A 165 -7.83 2.28 14.28
N ILE A 166 -8.83 3.05 13.85
CA ILE A 166 -9.72 2.68 12.76
C ILE A 166 -8.94 2.62 11.44
N LEU A 167 -8.14 3.63 11.10
CA LEU A 167 -7.38 3.66 9.85
C LEU A 167 -6.39 2.48 9.75
N THR A 168 -5.69 2.15 10.84
CA THR A 168 -4.76 1.02 10.87
C THR A 168 -5.47 -0.34 10.85
N TYR A 169 -6.73 -0.41 11.30
CA TYR A 169 -7.58 -1.59 11.17
C TYR A 169 -8.01 -1.88 9.73
N HIS A 170 -8.02 -0.88 8.87
CA HIS A 170 -8.29 -1.03 7.43
C HIS A 170 -7.09 -1.45 6.61
N VAL A 171 -5.92 -1.66 7.24
CA VAL A 171 -4.66 -1.94 6.54
C VAL A 171 -4.10 -3.29 6.96
N VAL A 172 -3.87 -4.17 5.99
CA VAL A 172 -3.22 -5.47 6.15
C VAL A 172 -1.84 -5.40 5.51
N PRO A 173 -0.77 -5.88 6.18
CA PRO A 173 0.56 -5.94 5.60
C PRO A 173 0.62 -6.89 4.40
N GLY A 174 1.33 -6.48 3.35
CA GLY A 174 1.49 -7.24 2.10
C GLY A 174 0.46 -6.85 1.03
N GLN A 175 0.93 -6.83 -0.21
CA GLN A 175 0.10 -6.56 -1.38
C GLN A 175 -0.51 -7.87 -1.88
N MET A 176 -1.79 -8.09 -1.64
CA MET A 176 -2.50 -9.33 -1.95
C MET A 176 -3.47 -9.15 -3.11
N THR A 177 -3.46 -10.12 -4.01
CA THR A 177 -4.46 -10.21 -5.08
C THR A 177 -5.78 -10.79 -4.56
N PRO A 178 -6.91 -10.60 -5.26
CA PRO A 178 -8.20 -11.14 -4.83
C PRO A 178 -8.23 -12.65 -4.64
N ASP A 179 -7.42 -13.38 -5.40
CA ASP A 179 -7.34 -14.85 -5.31
C ASP A 179 -6.60 -15.31 -4.05
N GLU A 180 -5.74 -14.47 -3.51
CA GLU A 180 -4.98 -14.73 -2.27
C GLU A 180 -5.72 -14.24 -1.04
N LEU A 181 -6.67 -13.31 -1.22
CA LEU A 181 -7.36 -12.62 -0.14
C LEU A 181 -8.60 -13.38 0.30
N SER A 182 -8.42 -14.41 1.15
CA SER A 182 -9.50 -15.21 1.72
C SER A 182 -9.13 -15.73 3.10
N GLY A 183 -10.01 -15.54 4.08
CA GLY A 183 -9.81 -15.94 5.48
C GLY A 183 -9.45 -14.78 6.40
N MET A 184 -8.79 -15.10 7.51
CA MET A 184 -8.47 -14.13 8.57
C MET A 184 -7.09 -13.52 8.38
N TYR A 185 -7.01 -12.21 8.47
CA TYR A 185 -5.76 -11.45 8.33
C TYR A 185 -5.56 -10.49 9.51
N ALA A 186 -4.36 -10.50 10.06
CA ALA A 186 -3.98 -9.52 11.07
C ALA A 186 -3.74 -8.16 10.41
N THR A 187 -4.43 -7.14 10.91
CA THR A 187 -4.26 -5.76 10.45
C THR A 187 -3.09 -5.07 11.14
N VAL A 188 -2.68 -3.90 10.64
CA VAL A 188 -1.66 -3.05 11.28
C VAL A 188 -2.10 -2.62 12.69
N ASN A 189 -3.39 -2.54 12.95
CA ASN A 189 -3.95 -2.30 14.29
C ASN A 189 -3.68 -3.46 15.27
N GLY A 190 -3.46 -4.68 14.76
CA GLY A 190 -3.26 -5.90 15.54
C GLY A 190 -4.51 -6.76 15.73
N ALA A 191 -5.69 -6.24 15.43
CA ALA A 191 -6.92 -7.03 15.37
C ALA A 191 -7.07 -7.68 14.00
N GLU A 192 -7.82 -8.78 13.92
CA GLU A 192 -8.02 -9.53 12.68
C GLU A 192 -9.27 -9.05 11.92
N VAL A 193 -9.19 -9.13 10.60
CA VAL A 193 -10.33 -8.99 9.68
C VAL A 193 -10.58 -10.32 8.99
N ASP A 194 -11.84 -10.66 8.76
CA ASP A 194 -12.26 -11.86 8.04
C ASP A 194 -12.71 -11.50 6.63
N VAL A 195 -12.02 -12.05 5.63
CA VAL A 195 -12.37 -11.86 4.22
C VAL A 195 -13.06 -13.11 3.71
N THR A 196 -14.27 -12.97 3.27
CA THR A 196 -15.14 -14.06 2.79
C THR A 196 -15.69 -13.77 1.40
N GLY A 197 -16.21 -14.81 0.76
CA GLY A 197 -16.69 -14.70 -0.60
C GLY A 197 -15.58 -14.60 -1.64
N SER A 198 -15.93 -14.27 -2.86
CA SER A 198 -14.99 -14.06 -3.97
C SER A 198 -15.67 -13.30 -5.12
N GLY A 199 -14.89 -12.70 -6.00
CA GLY A 199 -15.42 -11.93 -7.12
C GLY A 199 -16.36 -10.82 -6.67
N ASP A 200 -17.55 -10.75 -7.26
CA ASP A 200 -18.55 -9.71 -6.95
C ASP A 200 -19.22 -9.87 -5.58
N ALA A 201 -19.03 -11.01 -4.93
CA ALA A 201 -19.59 -11.31 -3.60
C ALA A 201 -18.52 -11.28 -2.47
N MET A 202 -17.39 -10.65 -2.70
CA MET A 202 -16.35 -10.50 -1.68
C MET A 202 -16.82 -9.57 -0.57
N MET A 203 -16.57 -9.99 0.67
CA MET A 203 -16.91 -9.25 1.88
C MET A 203 -15.71 -9.20 2.83
N VAL A 204 -15.62 -8.14 3.61
CA VAL A 204 -14.63 -7.97 4.68
C VAL A 204 -15.39 -7.69 5.97
N ASN A 205 -15.37 -8.63 6.90
CA ASN A 205 -16.32 -8.67 8.02
C ASN A 205 -17.75 -8.52 7.51
N ASP A 206 -18.45 -7.47 7.95
CA ASP A 206 -19.83 -7.16 7.53
C ASP A 206 -19.92 -6.18 6.35
N SER A 207 -18.77 -5.78 5.77
CA SER A 207 -18.69 -4.80 4.67
C SER A 207 -18.60 -5.50 3.32
N THR A 208 -19.33 -5.00 2.34
CA THR A 208 -19.24 -5.49 0.95
C THR A 208 -18.11 -4.78 0.20
N VAL A 209 -17.31 -5.53 -0.53
CA VAL A 209 -16.35 -4.96 -1.48
C VAL A 209 -17.12 -4.48 -2.73
N VAL A 210 -17.18 -3.17 -2.91
CA VAL A 210 -17.87 -2.56 -4.06
C VAL A 210 -17.03 -2.60 -5.31
N CYS A 211 -15.73 -2.31 -5.19
CA CYS A 211 -14.73 -2.52 -6.23
C CYS A 211 -13.35 -2.71 -5.59
N GLY A 212 -12.71 -3.81 -5.86
CA GLY A 212 -11.42 -4.18 -5.27
C GLY A 212 -10.47 -4.77 -6.30
N GLY A 213 -9.26 -5.14 -5.83
CA GLY A 213 -8.19 -5.60 -6.69
C GLY A 213 -7.54 -4.48 -7.50
N VAL A 214 -7.79 -3.23 -7.13
CA VAL A 214 -7.17 -2.07 -7.77
C VAL A 214 -5.73 -1.96 -7.27
N MET A 215 -4.79 -2.25 -8.16
CA MET A 215 -3.37 -2.18 -7.84
C MET A 215 -2.89 -0.73 -7.88
N THR A 216 -2.00 -0.38 -6.94
CA THR A 216 -1.22 0.85 -6.92
C THR A 216 0.26 0.49 -6.86
N GLU A 217 1.16 1.47 -6.89
CA GLU A 217 2.61 1.21 -6.85
C GLU A 217 3.00 0.31 -5.65
N ASN A 218 2.38 0.52 -4.49
CA ASN A 218 2.75 -0.16 -3.24
C ASN A 218 1.57 -0.81 -2.49
N ALA A 219 0.38 -0.86 -3.06
CA ALA A 219 -0.76 -1.47 -2.39
C ALA A 219 -1.80 -2.05 -3.35
N THR A 220 -2.60 -3.00 -2.86
CA THR A 220 -3.86 -3.39 -3.50
C THR A 220 -5.01 -2.78 -2.71
N VAL A 221 -5.90 -2.07 -3.40
CA VAL A 221 -7.02 -1.34 -2.81
C VAL A 221 -8.33 -2.07 -3.05
N TYR A 222 -9.10 -2.25 -1.99
CA TYR A 222 -10.43 -2.82 -1.97
C TYR A 222 -11.41 -1.79 -1.41
N MET A 223 -12.19 -1.16 -2.26
CA MET A 223 -13.20 -0.20 -1.86
C MET A 223 -14.37 -0.92 -1.21
N ILE A 224 -14.76 -0.48 0.00
CA ILE A 224 -15.82 -1.09 0.81
C ILE A 224 -16.94 -0.10 1.09
N ASP A 225 -18.16 -0.64 1.25
CA ASP A 225 -19.39 0.14 1.45
C ASP A 225 -19.68 0.52 2.91
N THR A 226 -18.87 0.04 3.84
CA THR A 226 -19.04 0.28 5.28
C THR A 226 -17.67 0.42 5.94
N VAL A 227 -17.54 1.35 6.90
CA VAL A 227 -16.28 1.54 7.67
C VAL A 227 -16.13 0.39 8.66
N LEU A 228 -14.95 -0.26 8.65
CA LEU A 228 -14.63 -1.32 9.59
C LEU A 228 -14.32 -0.74 10.97
N MET A 229 -14.97 -1.26 12.00
CA MET A 229 -14.73 -0.85 13.39
C MET A 229 -13.91 -1.94 14.09
N PRO A 230 -12.74 -1.59 14.67
CA PRO A 230 -11.96 -2.55 15.43
C PRO A 230 -12.75 -3.04 16.65
N PRO A 231 -12.61 -4.32 17.03
CA PRO A 231 -13.20 -4.81 18.28
C PRO A 231 -12.61 -4.04 19.46
N MET A 232 -13.48 -3.60 20.36
CA MET A 232 -13.12 -2.87 21.59
C MET A 232 -12.84 -3.85 22.74
#